data_d0cf8281a0d84388fac4e12e499a9a0e
#
_entry.id   d0cf8281a0d84388fac4e12e499a9a0e
#
_cell.length_a   1.000
_cell.length_b   1.000
_cell.length_c   1.000
_cell.angle_alpha   90.00
_cell.angle_beta   90.00
_cell.angle_gamma   90.00
#
_symmetry.space_group_name_H-M   'P 1'
#
loop_
_entity.id
_entity.type
_entity.pdbx_description
1 polymer ?
#
loop_
_entity_poly.entity_id
_entity_poly.type
_entity_poly.pdbx_seq_one_letter_code
_entity_poly.pdbx_strand_id
1 'polypeptide(L)'
;MSDRRRHWDERHRSADSTDGPSAFVTVELAPLLPEPGRAIDVAGGRGRHSRWLADRGWDVTLVDFSPVAIDAIDDHRITTAQADLESDLFPEGPWDLILLVHYLNRELFPTMRANLADDGLLAFAIATEHNLERHERPPLPYLLAPGEAPDLVEGMKILFYAEGWSVEGRHEARLIARTHSSHS
;
A
#
# COMPACT_ATOMS: atom_id res chain seq x y z
N MET A 1 -9.63 11.95 20.67
CA MET A 1 -9.41 10.79 19.75
C MET A 1 -10.41 10.92 18.62
N SER A 2 -9.96 11.03 17.36
CA SER A 2 -10.87 11.25 16.21
C SER A 2 -11.76 10.01 16.00
N ASP A 3 -13.00 10.23 15.49
CA ASP A 3 -13.92 9.13 15.17
C ASP A 3 -13.32 8.16 14.14
N ARG A 4 -12.47 8.68 13.23
CA ARG A 4 -11.72 7.89 12.25
C ARG A 4 -10.76 6.90 12.93
N ARG A 5 -9.98 7.33 13.93
CA ARG A 5 -9.07 6.47 14.67
C ARG A 5 -9.82 5.36 15.40
N ARG A 6 -10.93 5.69 16.07
CA ARG A 6 -11.76 4.73 16.79
C ARG A 6 -12.30 3.63 15.87
N HIS A 7 -12.79 4.02 14.69
CA HIS A 7 -13.29 3.09 13.68
C HIS A 7 -12.22 2.09 13.21
N TRP A 8 -10.99 2.57 12.92
CA TRP A 8 -9.91 1.70 12.48
C TRP A 8 -9.35 0.83 13.60
N ASP A 9 -9.24 1.35 14.82
CA ASP A 9 -8.84 0.56 16.00
C ASP A 9 -9.82 -0.60 16.27
N GLU A 10 -11.13 -0.36 16.15
CA GLU A 10 -12.15 -1.42 16.27
C GLU A 10 -12.03 -2.46 15.14
N ARG A 11 -11.82 -2.00 13.92
CA ARG A 11 -11.62 -2.88 12.77
C ARG A 11 -10.37 -3.75 12.93
N HIS A 12 -9.27 -3.18 13.40
CA HIS A 12 -8.05 -3.94 13.66
C HIS A 12 -8.17 -4.90 14.83
N ARG A 13 -8.98 -4.60 15.85
CA ARG A 13 -9.27 -5.56 16.94
C ARG A 13 -10.08 -6.75 16.47
N SER A 14 -10.99 -6.56 15.51
CA SER A 14 -11.88 -7.60 14.98
C SER A 14 -11.30 -8.36 13.79
N ALA A 15 -10.23 -7.86 13.18
CA ALA A 15 -9.59 -8.52 12.05
C ALA A 15 -8.85 -9.79 12.50
N ASP A 16 -9.06 -10.89 11.79
CA ASP A 16 -8.33 -12.12 12.02
C ASP A 16 -6.86 -11.94 11.59
N SER A 17 -5.92 -12.30 12.46
CA SER A 17 -4.49 -12.16 12.18
C SER A 17 -3.96 -13.19 11.17
N THR A 18 -4.83 -14.08 10.71
CA THR A 18 -4.51 -15.21 9.83
C THR A 18 -4.63 -14.87 8.33
N ASP A 19 -5.11 -13.67 7.97
CA ASP A 19 -5.20 -13.28 6.57
C ASP A 19 -3.80 -13.19 5.95
N GLY A 20 -3.55 -14.04 4.97
CA GLY A 20 -2.34 -14.00 4.15
C GLY A 20 -2.25 -12.71 3.30
N PRO A 21 -1.12 -12.51 2.61
CA PRO A 21 -0.98 -11.40 1.67
C PRO A 21 -2.00 -11.52 0.53
N SER A 22 -2.41 -10.38 -0.03
CA SER A 22 -3.37 -10.33 -1.14
C SER A 22 -2.82 -11.01 -2.40
N ALA A 23 -3.73 -11.46 -3.27
CA ALA A 23 -3.36 -12.01 -4.58
C ALA A 23 -2.57 -11.00 -5.42
N PHE A 24 -2.89 -9.71 -5.33
CA PHE A 24 -2.09 -8.65 -5.97
C PHE A 24 -0.60 -8.74 -5.61
N VAL A 25 -0.28 -8.93 -4.34
CA VAL A 25 1.12 -9.00 -3.88
C VAL A 25 1.78 -10.32 -4.28
N THR A 26 1.08 -11.43 -4.17
CA THR A 26 1.67 -12.77 -4.38
C THR A 26 1.72 -13.21 -5.85
N VAL A 27 0.82 -12.68 -6.69
CA VAL A 27 0.68 -13.11 -8.10
C VAL A 27 1.19 -12.04 -9.06
N GLU A 28 0.83 -10.78 -8.83
CA GLU A 28 1.10 -9.71 -9.79
C GLU A 28 2.39 -8.95 -9.44
N LEU A 29 2.61 -8.61 -8.16
CA LEU A 29 3.82 -7.89 -7.72
C LEU A 29 5.06 -8.82 -7.61
N ALA A 30 4.91 -9.99 -7.03
CA ALA A 30 6.04 -10.88 -6.72
C ALA A 30 6.98 -11.15 -7.91
N PRO A 31 6.50 -11.41 -9.15
CA PRO A 31 7.37 -11.64 -10.31
C PRO A 31 8.16 -10.41 -10.78
N LEU A 32 7.74 -9.20 -10.33
CA LEU A 32 8.33 -7.92 -10.75
C LEU A 32 9.26 -7.32 -9.70
N LEU A 33 9.33 -7.93 -8.50
CA LEU A 33 10.20 -7.45 -7.44
C LEU A 33 11.68 -7.59 -7.84
N PRO A 34 12.50 -6.56 -7.58
CA PRO A 34 13.96 -6.66 -7.68
C PRO A 34 14.53 -7.50 -6.53
N GLU A 35 15.86 -7.58 -6.45
CA GLU A 35 16.54 -8.09 -5.25
C GLU A 35 16.08 -7.31 -4.02
N PRO A 36 15.94 -7.99 -2.85
CA PRO A 36 15.43 -7.35 -1.64
C PRO A 36 16.26 -6.13 -1.23
N GLY A 37 15.56 -5.05 -0.96
CA GLY A 37 16.08 -3.77 -0.49
C GLY A 37 15.19 -3.22 0.63
N ARG A 38 15.01 -1.89 0.66
CA ARG A 38 14.16 -1.20 1.63
C ARG A 38 12.73 -1.09 1.10
N ALA A 39 11.77 -1.58 1.85
CA ALA A 39 10.34 -1.48 1.52
C ALA A 39 9.57 -0.71 2.59
N ILE A 40 8.59 0.06 2.16
CA ILE A 40 7.59 0.66 3.06
C ILE A 40 6.19 0.16 2.72
N ASP A 41 5.50 -0.37 3.72
CA ASP A 41 4.10 -0.83 3.65
C ASP A 41 3.21 0.28 4.23
N VAL A 42 2.57 1.03 3.34
CA VAL A 42 1.81 2.25 3.65
C VAL A 42 0.39 1.91 4.07
N ALA A 43 -0.03 2.36 5.26
CA ALA A 43 -1.26 1.94 5.91
C ALA A 43 -1.35 0.42 6.03
N GLY A 44 -0.21 -0.20 6.43
CA GLY A 44 0.01 -1.65 6.40
C GLY A 44 -0.84 -2.44 7.39
N GLY A 45 -1.60 -1.76 8.27
CA GLY A 45 -2.49 -2.39 9.23
C GLY A 45 -1.76 -3.37 10.12
N ARG A 46 -2.23 -4.61 10.18
CA ARG A 46 -1.61 -5.68 10.99
C ARG A 46 -0.44 -6.39 10.29
N GLY A 47 0.11 -5.83 9.22
CA GLY A 47 1.39 -6.23 8.63
C GLY A 47 1.38 -7.54 7.82
N ARG A 48 0.25 -7.94 7.22
CA ARG A 48 0.19 -9.17 6.41
C ARG A 48 1.15 -9.14 5.21
N HIS A 49 1.27 -7.98 4.56
CA HIS A 49 2.20 -7.78 3.45
C HIS A 49 3.63 -7.54 3.95
N SER A 50 3.78 -6.80 5.05
CA SER A 50 5.07 -6.56 5.70
C SER A 50 5.77 -7.86 6.08
N ARG A 51 5.05 -8.81 6.71
CA ARG A 51 5.59 -10.14 7.04
C ARG A 51 5.99 -10.92 5.79
N TRP A 52 5.15 -10.88 4.75
CA TRP A 52 5.44 -11.56 3.49
C TRP A 52 6.70 -11.02 2.80
N LEU A 53 6.95 -9.70 2.87
CA LEU A 53 8.16 -9.05 2.38
C LEU A 53 9.38 -9.40 3.26
N ALA A 54 9.25 -9.33 4.59
CA ALA A 54 10.31 -9.67 5.52
C ALA A 54 10.76 -11.13 5.37
N ASP A 55 9.85 -12.08 5.13
CA ASP A 55 10.14 -13.48 4.84
C ASP A 55 10.98 -13.67 3.55
N ARG A 56 11.01 -12.65 2.69
CA ARG A 56 11.78 -12.60 1.43
C ARG A 56 13.04 -11.75 1.53
N GLY A 57 13.40 -11.35 2.74
CA GLY A 57 14.65 -10.64 3.03
C GLY A 57 14.59 -9.13 2.87
N TRP A 58 13.39 -8.54 2.67
CA TRP A 58 13.25 -7.09 2.61
C TRP A 58 13.44 -6.45 3.98
N ASP A 59 14.10 -5.28 4.01
CA ASP A 59 14.12 -4.37 5.16
C ASP A 59 12.80 -3.56 5.15
N VAL A 60 11.86 -3.96 5.99
CA VAL A 60 10.48 -3.48 5.92
C VAL A 60 10.19 -2.44 7.00
N THR A 61 9.70 -1.30 6.59
CA THR A 61 9.03 -0.32 7.46
C THR A 61 7.52 -0.38 7.21
N LEU A 62 6.74 -0.62 8.26
CA LEU A 62 5.29 -0.52 8.24
C LEU A 62 4.88 0.81 8.85
N VAL A 63 4.08 1.59 8.12
CA VAL A 63 3.47 2.81 8.65
C VAL A 63 1.96 2.66 8.73
N ASP A 64 1.39 2.94 9.90
CA ASP A 64 -0.05 3.00 10.11
C ASP A 64 -0.38 4.04 11.19
N PHE A 65 -1.59 4.61 11.14
CA PHE A 65 -1.98 5.60 12.15
C PHE A 65 -2.62 4.97 13.38
N SER A 66 -3.07 3.71 13.29
CA SER A 66 -3.70 2.96 14.38
C SER A 66 -2.63 2.37 15.32
N PRO A 67 -2.56 2.80 16.58
CA PRO A 67 -1.67 2.15 17.56
C PRO A 67 -2.02 0.68 17.74
N VAL A 68 -3.30 0.30 17.63
CA VAL A 68 -3.74 -1.10 17.75
C VAL A 68 -3.14 -1.97 16.62
N ALA A 69 -3.01 -1.41 15.41
CA ALA A 69 -2.36 -2.10 14.30
C ALA A 69 -0.86 -2.27 14.55
N ILE A 70 -0.19 -1.20 14.96
CA ILE A 70 1.25 -1.17 15.28
C ILE A 70 1.60 -2.14 16.42
N ASP A 71 0.85 -2.09 17.51
CA ASP A 71 1.07 -2.95 18.70
C ASP A 71 0.84 -4.45 18.40
N ALA A 72 0.12 -4.76 17.33
CA ALA A 72 -0.10 -6.14 16.88
C ALA A 72 1.05 -6.72 16.05
N ILE A 73 2.07 -5.92 15.73
CA ILE A 73 3.25 -6.38 14.99
C ILE A 73 4.25 -7.00 15.99
N ASP A 74 4.25 -8.31 16.06
CA ASP A 74 5.21 -9.11 16.85
C ASP A 74 6.24 -9.78 15.90
N ASP A 75 6.94 -8.96 15.13
CA ASP A 75 8.02 -9.40 14.25
C ASP A 75 9.15 -8.37 14.26
N HIS A 76 10.25 -8.70 14.93
CA HIS A 76 11.41 -7.82 15.10
C HIS A 76 12.12 -7.43 13.79
N ARG A 77 11.80 -8.09 12.67
CA ARG A 77 12.32 -7.78 11.33
C ARG A 77 11.58 -6.61 10.69
N ILE A 78 10.44 -6.19 11.26
CA ILE A 78 9.60 -5.13 10.73
C ILE A 78 9.77 -3.91 11.63
N THR A 79 10.28 -2.82 11.07
CA THR A 79 10.26 -1.51 11.73
C THR A 79 8.86 -0.93 11.64
N THR A 80 8.30 -0.48 12.75
CA THR A 80 6.97 0.12 12.78
C THR A 80 7.05 1.63 13.01
N ALA A 81 6.22 2.40 12.30
CA ALA A 81 6.08 3.83 12.46
C ALA A 81 4.59 4.19 12.61
N GLN A 82 4.22 4.79 13.74
CA GLN A 82 2.88 5.32 13.91
C GLN A 82 2.82 6.73 13.32
N ALA A 83 2.06 6.93 12.24
CA ALA A 83 1.86 8.23 11.62
C ALA A 83 0.47 8.34 10.96
N ASP A 84 -0.13 9.52 11.08
CA ASP A 84 -1.32 9.88 10.31
C ASP A 84 -0.91 10.55 9.01
N LEU A 85 -0.83 9.78 7.94
CA LEU A 85 -0.37 10.24 6.62
C LEU A 85 -1.30 11.28 5.94
N GLU A 86 -2.39 11.70 6.59
CA GLU A 86 -3.16 12.87 6.18
C GLU A 86 -2.62 14.17 6.80
N SER A 87 -1.78 14.10 7.83
CA SER A 87 -1.26 15.27 8.55
C SER A 87 0.24 15.20 8.87
N ASP A 88 0.80 14.01 8.97
CA ASP A 88 2.20 13.80 9.32
C ASP A 88 3.10 13.69 8.08
N LEU A 89 4.38 13.87 8.26
CA LEU A 89 5.35 13.69 7.19
C LEU A 89 5.45 12.22 6.78
N PHE A 90 5.57 12.00 5.48
CA PHE A 90 5.87 10.67 4.95
C PHE A 90 7.29 10.24 5.35
N PRO A 91 7.52 8.98 5.77
CA PRO A 91 8.84 8.50 6.13
C PRO A 91 9.86 8.64 4.99
N GLU A 92 11.06 9.17 5.33
CA GLU A 92 12.10 9.44 4.34
C GLU A 92 12.66 8.16 3.72
N GLY A 93 12.79 8.21 2.37
CA GLY A 93 13.45 7.19 1.56
C GLY A 93 14.99 7.28 1.57
N PRO A 94 15.62 6.81 0.52
CA PRO A 94 15.00 6.22 -0.65
C PRO A 94 14.42 4.83 -0.38
N TRP A 95 13.29 4.52 -1.04
CA TRP A 95 12.62 3.22 -0.95
C TRP A 95 12.74 2.46 -2.26
N ASP A 96 13.16 1.19 -2.21
CA ASP A 96 13.18 0.31 -3.37
C ASP A 96 11.78 -0.20 -3.72
N LEU A 97 10.89 -0.26 -2.71
CA LEU A 97 9.49 -0.59 -2.87
C LEU A 97 8.61 0.26 -1.95
N ILE A 98 7.62 0.93 -2.53
CA ILE A 98 6.48 1.51 -1.79
C ILE A 98 5.25 0.69 -2.12
N LEU A 99 4.68 0.03 -1.11
CA LEU A 99 3.48 -0.79 -1.24
C LEU A 99 2.29 -0.11 -0.55
N LEU A 100 1.15 -0.06 -1.24
CA LEU A 100 -0.08 0.59 -0.78
C LEU A 100 -1.29 -0.27 -1.15
N VAL A 101 -1.94 -0.89 -0.17
CA VAL A 101 -3.09 -1.77 -0.42
C VAL A 101 -4.30 -1.32 0.38
N HIS A 102 -5.39 -1.02 -0.32
CA HIS A 102 -6.68 -0.58 0.23
C HIS A 102 -6.64 0.73 1.02
N TYR A 103 -5.73 1.61 0.68
CA TYR A 103 -5.66 2.98 1.21
C TYR A 103 -5.53 3.96 0.06
N LEU A 104 -6.25 5.09 0.10
CA LEU A 104 -6.17 6.16 -0.89
C LEU A 104 -5.98 7.52 -0.22
N ASN A 105 -4.87 8.15 -0.52
CA ASN A 105 -4.62 9.57 -0.32
C ASN A 105 -3.89 10.10 -1.58
N ARG A 106 -4.62 10.81 -2.44
CA ARG A 106 -4.09 11.31 -3.73
C ARG A 106 -2.91 12.25 -3.54
N GLU A 107 -2.96 13.09 -2.50
CA GLU A 107 -1.92 14.09 -2.20
C GLU A 107 -0.58 13.45 -1.80
N LEU A 108 -0.60 12.18 -1.40
CA LEU A 108 0.59 11.45 -0.99
C LEU A 108 1.42 10.93 -2.18
N PHE A 109 0.81 10.72 -3.35
CA PHE A 109 1.49 10.13 -4.49
C PHE A 109 2.71 10.91 -4.99
N PRO A 110 2.68 12.25 -5.12
CA PRO A 110 3.88 13.01 -5.45
C PRO A 110 5.02 12.81 -4.45
N THR A 111 4.71 12.79 -3.16
CA THR A 111 5.69 12.56 -2.09
C THR A 111 6.24 11.13 -2.15
N MET A 112 5.40 10.12 -2.34
CA MET A 112 5.84 8.73 -2.49
C MET A 112 6.79 8.58 -3.68
N ARG A 113 6.44 9.15 -4.84
CA ARG A 113 7.33 9.11 -6.04
C ARG A 113 8.68 9.76 -5.78
N ALA A 114 8.71 10.90 -5.07
CA ALA A 114 9.95 11.61 -4.74
C ALA A 114 10.83 10.86 -3.71
N ASN A 115 10.26 9.91 -2.97
CA ASN A 115 10.97 9.10 -1.98
C ASN A 115 11.33 7.69 -2.48
N LEU A 116 11.11 7.39 -3.76
CA LEU A 116 11.60 6.15 -4.37
C LEU A 116 13.09 6.25 -4.71
N ALA A 117 13.77 5.12 -4.62
CA ALA A 117 15.10 4.94 -5.17
C ALA A 117 15.08 4.97 -6.71
N ASP A 118 16.24 5.10 -7.33
CA ASP A 118 16.40 4.83 -8.76
C ASP A 118 15.94 3.40 -9.07
N ASP A 119 15.15 3.20 -10.12
CA ASP A 119 14.50 1.94 -10.47
C ASP A 119 13.52 1.39 -9.40
N GLY A 120 13.20 2.17 -8.37
CA GLY A 120 12.28 1.79 -7.30
C GLY A 120 10.84 1.59 -7.80
N LEU A 121 10.09 0.74 -7.11
CA LEU A 121 8.72 0.37 -7.45
C LEU A 121 7.71 1.08 -6.55
N LEU A 122 6.66 1.62 -7.16
CA LEU A 122 5.40 1.98 -6.50
C LEU A 122 4.34 0.95 -6.92
N ALA A 123 3.79 0.23 -5.95
CA ALA A 123 2.80 -0.81 -6.18
C ALA A 123 1.56 -0.55 -5.32
N PHE A 124 0.38 -0.54 -5.93
CA PHE A 124 -0.85 -0.34 -5.18
C PHE A 124 -2.05 -1.12 -5.74
N ALA A 125 -2.96 -1.45 -4.83
CA ALA A 125 -4.28 -1.99 -5.13
C ALA A 125 -5.32 -1.19 -4.35
N ILE A 126 -6.15 -0.42 -5.05
CA ILE A 126 -7.10 0.54 -4.49
C ILE A 126 -8.47 0.34 -5.12
N ALA A 127 -9.51 0.29 -4.29
CA ALA A 127 -10.88 0.13 -4.77
C ALA A 127 -11.30 1.32 -5.65
N THR A 128 -12.06 1.02 -6.70
CA THR A 128 -12.66 2.02 -7.59
C THR A 128 -14.12 2.26 -7.26
N GLU A 129 -14.72 3.28 -7.86
CA GLU A 129 -16.15 3.60 -7.68
C GLU A 129 -17.08 2.42 -8.00
N HIS A 130 -16.73 1.56 -8.97
CA HIS A 130 -17.48 0.35 -9.30
C HIS A 130 -17.57 -0.66 -8.14
N ASN A 131 -16.68 -0.56 -7.14
CA ASN A 131 -16.79 -1.39 -5.95
C ASN A 131 -18.12 -1.21 -5.22
N LEU A 132 -18.74 -0.02 -5.32
CA LEU A 132 -20.03 0.28 -4.72
C LEU A 132 -21.21 -0.49 -5.35
N GLU A 133 -21.03 -1.13 -6.49
CA GLU A 133 -22.04 -2.01 -7.08
C GLU A 133 -22.34 -3.24 -6.20
N ARG A 134 -21.39 -3.66 -5.37
CA ARG A 134 -21.49 -4.83 -4.51
C ARG A 134 -21.16 -4.58 -3.04
N HIS A 135 -20.56 -3.44 -2.71
CA HIS A 135 -20.08 -3.11 -1.37
C HIS A 135 -20.47 -1.69 -0.99
N GLU A 136 -20.95 -1.48 0.22
CA GLU A 136 -21.28 -0.14 0.73
C GLU A 136 -20.04 0.70 1.11
N ARG A 137 -18.86 0.09 1.13
CA ARG A 137 -17.61 0.72 1.60
C ARG A 137 -16.42 0.35 0.71
N PRO A 138 -15.39 1.22 0.67
CA PRO A 138 -15.28 2.54 1.29
C PRO A 138 -16.18 3.59 0.59
N PRO A 139 -16.46 4.75 1.22
CA PRO A 139 -17.22 5.82 0.57
C PRO A 139 -16.41 6.51 -0.54
N LEU A 140 -17.11 7.20 -1.44
CA LEU A 140 -16.55 7.82 -2.66
C LEU A 140 -15.20 8.54 -2.52
N PRO A 141 -14.94 9.37 -1.47
CA PRO A 141 -13.65 10.05 -1.38
C PRO A 141 -12.42 9.12 -1.29
N TYR A 142 -12.65 7.86 -0.90
CA TYR A 142 -11.61 6.84 -0.75
C TYR A 142 -11.61 5.81 -1.89
N LEU A 143 -12.29 6.14 -2.99
CA LEU A 143 -12.36 5.31 -4.19
C LEU A 143 -11.70 6.05 -5.36
N LEU A 144 -11.07 5.30 -6.25
CA LEU A 144 -10.57 5.83 -7.52
C LEU A 144 -11.73 5.95 -8.52
N ALA A 145 -11.73 7.02 -9.28
CA ALA A 145 -12.56 7.08 -10.48
C ALA A 145 -12.09 6.02 -11.50
N PRO A 146 -12.98 5.52 -12.37
CA PRO A 146 -12.59 4.58 -13.41
C PRO A 146 -11.45 5.13 -14.27
N GLY A 147 -10.36 4.36 -14.39
CA GLY A 147 -9.19 4.74 -15.19
C GLY A 147 -8.25 5.78 -14.56
N GLU A 148 -8.45 6.19 -13.32
CA GLU A 148 -7.63 7.23 -12.65
C GLU A 148 -6.23 6.73 -12.26
N ALA A 149 -6.07 5.44 -11.98
CA ALA A 149 -4.82 4.91 -11.41
C ALA A 149 -3.53 5.27 -12.19
N PRO A 150 -3.50 5.26 -13.54
CA PRO A 150 -2.32 5.68 -14.29
C PRO A 150 -1.89 7.13 -14.04
N ASP A 151 -2.81 8.05 -13.79
CA ASP A 151 -2.51 9.47 -13.56
C ASP A 151 -1.73 9.67 -12.25
N LEU A 152 -1.94 8.80 -11.26
CA LEU A 152 -1.23 8.85 -9.98
C LEU A 152 0.27 8.53 -10.09
N VAL A 153 0.68 7.88 -11.16
CA VAL A 153 2.08 7.49 -11.44
C VAL A 153 2.64 8.21 -12.66
N GLU A 154 2.13 9.41 -12.96
CA GLU A 154 2.64 10.23 -14.07
C GLU A 154 4.16 10.36 -14.01
N GLY A 155 4.85 10.16 -15.15
CA GLY A 155 6.31 10.19 -15.25
C GLY A 155 7.00 8.90 -14.83
N MET A 156 6.28 7.85 -14.45
CA MET A 156 6.85 6.52 -14.17
C MET A 156 6.57 5.55 -15.31
N LYS A 157 7.34 4.47 -15.40
CA LYS A 157 7.10 3.37 -16.32
C LYS A 157 6.11 2.38 -15.70
N ILE A 158 4.90 2.29 -16.23
CA ILE A 158 3.92 1.28 -15.81
C ILE A 158 4.39 -0.10 -16.28
N LEU A 159 4.55 -1.02 -15.33
CA LEU A 159 4.93 -2.42 -15.57
C LEU A 159 3.71 -3.33 -15.59
N PHE A 160 2.69 -3.00 -14.78
CA PHE A 160 1.43 -3.73 -14.69
C PHE A 160 0.30 -2.75 -14.40
N TYR A 161 -0.83 -2.94 -15.06
CA TYR A 161 -2.10 -2.27 -14.74
C TYR A 161 -3.27 -3.17 -15.08
N ALA A 162 -4.18 -3.32 -14.14
CA ALA A 162 -5.46 -3.96 -14.33
C ALA A 162 -6.52 -3.27 -13.47
N GLU A 163 -7.72 -3.10 -14.01
CA GLU A 163 -8.87 -2.58 -13.28
C GLU A 163 -10.05 -3.54 -13.47
N GLY A 164 -10.67 -3.94 -12.37
CA GLY A 164 -11.78 -4.87 -12.40
C GLY A 164 -11.97 -5.63 -11.08
N TRP A 165 -12.91 -6.59 -11.09
CA TRP A 165 -13.17 -7.45 -9.95
C TRP A 165 -11.99 -8.39 -9.70
N SER A 166 -11.41 -8.30 -8.50
CA SER A 166 -10.34 -9.20 -8.05
C SER A 166 -10.92 -10.54 -7.57
N VAL A 167 -10.05 -11.53 -7.40
CA VAL A 167 -10.42 -12.83 -6.82
C VAL A 167 -10.90 -12.71 -5.37
N GLU A 168 -10.55 -11.63 -4.70
CA GLU A 168 -10.97 -11.29 -3.34
C GLU A 168 -12.34 -10.58 -3.32
N GLY A 169 -12.99 -10.41 -4.49
CA GLY A 169 -14.34 -9.86 -4.64
C GLY A 169 -14.42 -8.34 -4.53
N ARG A 170 -13.32 -7.62 -4.70
CA ARG A 170 -13.28 -6.14 -4.76
C ARG A 170 -13.12 -5.69 -6.20
N HIS A 171 -13.82 -4.61 -6.57
CA HIS A 171 -13.49 -3.90 -7.80
C HIS A 171 -12.40 -2.87 -7.50
N GLU A 172 -11.21 -3.10 -8.05
CA GLU A 172 -10.03 -2.31 -7.74
C GLU A 172 -9.14 -2.07 -8.96
N ALA A 173 -8.42 -0.96 -8.93
CA ALA A 173 -7.30 -0.71 -9.81
C ALA A 173 -6.03 -1.23 -9.12
N ARG A 174 -5.28 -2.08 -9.82
CA ARG A 174 -4.03 -2.68 -9.40
C ARG A 174 -2.94 -2.22 -10.34
N LEU A 175 -1.94 -1.55 -9.80
CA LEU A 175 -0.92 -0.93 -10.62
C LEU A 175 0.47 -1.10 -9.99
N ILE A 176 1.46 -1.36 -10.84
CA ILE A 176 2.88 -1.41 -10.49
C ILE A 176 3.63 -0.55 -11.49
N ALA A 177 4.34 0.45 -10.98
CA ALA A 177 5.14 1.35 -11.79
C ALA A 177 6.56 1.48 -11.22
N ARG A 178 7.51 1.78 -12.11
CA ARG A 178 8.94 1.93 -11.80
C ARG A 178 9.40 3.34 -12.09
N THR A 179 10.23 3.91 -11.21
CA THR A 179 10.95 5.14 -11.50
C THR A 179 11.97 4.93 -12.63
N HIS A 180 12.36 6.02 -13.29
CA HIS A 180 13.45 5.94 -14.26
C HIS A 180 14.79 5.95 -13.51
N SER A 181 15.78 5.20 -14.05
CA SER A 181 17.17 5.31 -13.59
C SER A 181 17.70 6.71 -13.90
N SER A 182 18.34 7.35 -12.93
CA SER A 182 18.97 8.67 -13.10
C SER A 182 20.29 8.61 -13.87
N HIS A 183 20.59 7.47 -14.55
CA HIS A 183 21.80 7.33 -15.34
C HIS A 183 21.60 7.97 -16.73
N SER A 184 22.11 9.18 -16.85
CA SER A 184 22.46 9.85 -18.11
C SER A 184 23.95 9.97 -18.24
#